data_7f1036bcfe070843c7dcf7e5cd41b481
#
_entry.id   7f1036bcfe070843c7dcf7e5cd41b481
#
_cell.length_a   1.000
_cell.length_b   1.000
_cell.length_c   1.000
_cell.angle_alpha   90.00
_cell.angle_beta   90.00
_cell.angle_gamma   90.00
#
_symmetry.space_group_name_H-M   'P 1'
#
loop_
_entity.id
_entity.type
_entity.pdbx_description
1 polymer ?
#
loop_
_entity_poly.entity_id
_entity_poly.type
_entity_poly.pdbx_seq_one_letter_code
_entity_poly.pdbx_strand_id
1 'polypeptide(L)'
;MPDLGLGASPEPAASADKAQAEPEPGKLRVALLLPLSAAGQTGVAAASLRNAAEMAVAEFPNSKVALLVKDDRGAADGGREAAQQALAEGAEVIVGPLFAPSVQAAGQVAGQAGKPVIAFSTDAAVAARGVYLLSFMPESEVDRIVGYAASRGKRSIAAMIPNTAYGTVVTAAFQEAAARYGVRVAALERYNQDKPSVEVAARRIAALGDQADALLLPDSGDGLALVAPALAAAGLGDAKLQLLGTGLWDEPRVFGSRVLQGGWYAAPDKAGFNNFAARYRARFGADPTRIATLAFDAVFLVNALSSKYGAQAFAEATFTNPEGVVGTDGLFRFRQDGTNQRGLAVLQVGAGSSSVISAAPRSFAAGM
;
A
#
# COMPACT_ATOMS: atom_id res chain seq x y z
N MET A 1 29.66 30.53 42.05
CA MET A 1 28.93 30.26 40.82
C MET A 1 28.65 28.77 40.78
N PRO A 2 27.41 28.32 40.87
CA PRO A 2 27.08 26.92 40.84
C PRO A 2 26.99 26.43 39.39
N ASP A 3 27.53 25.23 39.19
CA ASP A 3 27.64 24.42 38.01
C ASP A 3 26.24 23.96 37.54
N LEU A 4 25.88 24.27 36.30
CA LEU A 4 24.64 23.84 35.68
C LEU A 4 24.87 22.53 34.92
N GLY A 5 24.57 21.43 35.61
CA GLY A 5 24.59 20.08 35.01
C GLY A 5 23.66 19.97 33.83
N LEU A 6 24.21 19.86 32.61
CA LEU A 6 23.47 19.48 31.40
C LEU A 6 23.16 17.99 31.49
N GLY A 7 21.88 17.68 31.64
CA GLY A 7 21.35 16.32 31.62
C GLY A 7 21.62 15.65 30.29
N ALA A 8 22.20 14.45 30.35
CA ALA A 8 22.39 13.57 29.23
C ALA A 8 21.03 13.15 28.63
N SER A 9 20.89 13.32 27.32
CA SER A 9 19.78 12.74 26.56
C SER A 9 19.83 11.21 26.65
N PRO A 10 18.71 10.53 26.81
CA PRO A 10 18.72 9.08 26.82
C PRO A 10 19.11 8.55 25.41
N GLU A 11 20.17 7.76 25.36
CA GLU A 11 20.51 6.95 24.20
C GLU A 11 19.32 6.05 23.82
N PRO A 12 19.01 5.86 22.52
CA PRO A 12 18.03 4.89 22.10
C PRO A 12 18.53 3.50 22.54
N ALA A 13 17.71 2.81 23.32
CA ALA A 13 17.98 1.44 23.73
C ALA A 13 18.27 0.58 22.49
N ALA A 14 19.50 0.11 22.37
CA ALA A 14 19.90 -0.89 21.39
C ALA A 14 18.98 -2.11 21.56
N SER A 15 18.17 -2.40 20.54
CA SER A 15 17.42 -3.64 20.45
C SER A 15 18.43 -4.79 20.49
N ALA A 16 18.47 -5.50 21.61
CA ALA A 16 19.29 -6.69 21.76
C ALA A 16 18.91 -7.66 20.64
N ASP A 17 19.88 -7.98 19.82
CA ASP A 17 19.84 -9.03 18.81
C ASP A 17 19.58 -10.35 19.55
N LYS A 18 18.30 -10.72 19.70
CA LYS A 18 17.93 -12.04 20.20
C LYS A 18 18.35 -13.01 19.12
N ALA A 19 19.43 -13.72 19.32
CA ALA A 19 19.83 -14.86 18.52
C ALA A 19 18.56 -15.68 18.21
N GLN A 20 18.23 -15.84 16.92
CA GLN A 20 17.07 -16.60 16.49
C GLN A 20 17.25 -18.02 17.02
N ALA A 21 16.39 -18.44 17.95
CA ALA A 21 16.35 -19.82 18.41
C ALA A 21 16.08 -20.72 17.18
N GLU A 22 16.77 -21.87 17.13
CA GLU A 22 16.50 -22.87 16.09
C GLU A 22 15.00 -23.18 16.04
N PRO A 23 14.39 -23.17 14.83
CA PRO A 23 12.97 -23.40 14.71
C PRO A 23 12.58 -24.77 15.24
N GLU A 24 11.56 -24.82 16.10
CA GLU A 24 11.03 -26.07 16.65
C GLU A 24 10.65 -27.05 15.54
N PRO A 25 10.97 -28.35 15.68
CA PRO A 25 10.58 -29.36 14.71
C PRO A 25 9.06 -29.37 14.46
N GLY A 26 8.64 -29.40 13.19
CA GLY A 26 7.23 -29.45 12.80
C GLY A 26 6.55 -28.10 12.60
N LYS A 27 7.26 -26.99 12.76
CA LYS A 27 6.75 -25.66 12.38
C LYS A 27 7.01 -25.35 10.91
N LEU A 28 6.04 -24.68 10.27
CA LEU A 28 6.16 -24.12 8.94
C LEU A 28 7.15 -22.95 8.94
N ARG A 29 8.22 -23.06 8.20
CA ARG A 29 9.24 -22.00 8.10
C ARG A 29 8.81 -20.98 7.07
N VAL A 30 8.64 -19.74 7.50
CA VAL A 30 8.24 -18.59 6.70
C VAL A 30 9.39 -17.59 6.71
N ALA A 31 10.00 -17.34 5.56
CA ALA A 31 11.01 -16.29 5.44
C ALA A 31 10.34 -14.92 5.47
N LEU A 32 10.88 -13.99 6.25
CA LEU A 32 10.49 -12.58 6.24
C LEU A 32 11.67 -11.74 5.79
N LEU A 33 11.64 -11.28 4.54
CA LEU A 33 12.70 -10.49 3.91
C LEU A 33 12.34 -9.01 3.97
N LEU A 34 13.15 -8.21 4.64
CA LEU A 34 12.92 -6.78 4.84
C LEU A 34 14.26 -6.02 4.84
N PRO A 35 14.28 -4.73 4.48
CA PRO A 35 15.49 -3.89 4.50
C PRO A 35 15.82 -3.43 5.92
N LEU A 36 16.18 -4.36 6.81
CA LEU A 36 16.32 -4.12 8.26
C LEU A 36 17.49 -3.21 8.61
N SER A 37 18.54 -3.21 7.80
CA SER A 37 19.71 -2.34 7.97
C SER A 37 19.53 -0.95 7.36
N ALA A 38 18.41 -0.68 6.70
CA ALA A 38 18.14 0.63 6.12
C ALA A 38 17.94 1.70 7.20
N ALA A 39 18.45 2.91 6.93
CA ALA A 39 18.28 4.07 7.81
C ALA A 39 16.99 4.84 7.50
N GLY A 40 16.63 5.80 8.37
CA GLY A 40 15.53 6.73 8.19
C GLY A 40 14.16 6.05 8.08
N GLN A 41 13.28 6.61 7.26
CA GLN A 41 11.89 6.12 7.13
C GLN A 41 11.79 4.67 6.63
N THR A 42 12.74 4.24 5.81
CA THR A 42 12.80 2.85 5.35
C THR A 42 13.06 1.88 6.51
N GLY A 43 14.00 2.21 7.39
CA GLY A 43 14.27 1.39 8.58
C GLY A 43 13.08 1.36 9.55
N VAL A 44 12.42 2.50 9.74
CA VAL A 44 11.17 2.57 10.54
C VAL A 44 10.08 1.68 9.94
N ALA A 45 9.90 1.72 8.63
CA ALA A 45 8.94 0.86 7.94
C ALA A 45 9.29 -0.62 8.06
N ALA A 46 10.56 -0.99 7.88
CA ALA A 46 11.04 -2.37 8.01
C ALA A 46 10.83 -2.92 9.44
N ALA A 47 11.15 -2.13 10.46
CA ALA A 47 10.91 -2.50 11.85
C ALA A 47 9.41 -2.68 12.14
N SER A 48 8.57 -1.79 11.59
CA SER A 48 7.12 -1.85 11.76
C SER A 48 6.51 -3.09 11.07
N LEU A 49 6.97 -3.44 9.87
CA LEU A 49 6.57 -4.66 9.15
C LEU A 49 7.01 -5.92 9.93
N ARG A 50 8.23 -5.96 10.45
CA ARG A 50 8.73 -7.07 11.27
C ARG A 50 7.86 -7.28 12.51
N ASN A 51 7.63 -6.22 13.28
CA ASN A 51 6.78 -6.27 14.47
C ASN A 51 5.37 -6.75 14.15
N ALA A 52 4.78 -6.31 13.04
CA ALA A 52 3.47 -6.73 12.58
C ALA A 52 3.42 -8.23 12.22
N ALA A 53 4.46 -8.74 11.56
CA ALA A 53 4.60 -10.17 11.27
C ALA A 53 4.71 -11.01 12.56
N GLU A 54 5.52 -10.57 13.52
CA GLU A 54 5.65 -11.21 14.83
C GLU A 54 4.31 -11.19 15.63
N MET A 55 3.58 -10.07 15.52
CA MET A 55 2.25 -9.95 16.15
C MET A 55 1.26 -10.93 15.52
N ALA A 56 1.27 -11.11 14.20
CA ALA A 56 0.41 -12.06 13.50
C ALA A 56 0.66 -13.50 13.93
N VAL A 57 1.93 -13.89 14.11
CA VAL A 57 2.28 -15.22 14.65
C VAL A 57 1.73 -15.40 16.07
N ALA A 58 1.85 -14.38 16.92
CA ALA A 58 1.43 -14.45 18.30
C ALA A 58 -0.10 -14.44 18.49
N GLU A 59 -0.82 -13.75 17.62
CA GLU A 59 -2.28 -13.63 17.69
C GLU A 59 -3.02 -14.77 16.98
N PHE A 60 -2.34 -15.51 16.08
CA PHE A 60 -2.98 -16.62 15.41
C PHE A 60 -3.07 -17.84 16.37
N PRO A 61 -4.28 -18.36 16.64
CA PRO A 61 -4.45 -19.49 17.53
C PRO A 61 -3.68 -20.73 17.07
N ASN A 62 -2.84 -21.29 17.92
CA ASN A 62 -2.01 -22.47 17.63
C ASN A 62 -1.14 -22.30 16.37
N SER A 63 -0.56 -21.12 16.18
CA SER A 63 0.30 -20.84 15.05
C SER A 63 1.41 -21.90 14.92
N LYS A 64 1.51 -22.47 13.73
CA LYS A 64 2.59 -23.39 13.34
C LYS A 64 3.72 -22.68 12.60
N VAL A 65 3.65 -21.35 12.44
CA VAL A 65 4.65 -20.56 11.73
C VAL A 65 5.87 -20.30 12.62
N ALA A 66 7.04 -20.51 12.04
CA ALA A 66 8.31 -20.00 12.54
C ALA A 66 8.89 -19.00 11.53
N LEU A 67 9.08 -17.75 11.95
CA LEU A 67 9.63 -16.70 11.08
C LEU A 67 11.16 -16.82 11.00
N LEU A 68 11.68 -16.86 9.76
CA LEU A 68 13.09 -16.70 9.44
C LEU A 68 13.29 -15.28 8.94
N VAL A 69 13.67 -14.38 9.85
CA VAL A 69 13.84 -12.96 9.52
C VAL A 69 15.21 -12.75 8.88
N LYS A 70 15.24 -12.12 7.69
CA LYS A 70 16.45 -11.85 6.90
C LYS A 70 16.47 -10.40 6.45
N ASP A 71 17.66 -9.81 6.46
CA ASP A 71 17.90 -8.48 5.93
C ASP A 71 18.21 -8.56 4.43
N ASP A 72 17.33 -7.98 3.61
CA ASP A 72 17.51 -7.89 2.15
C ASP A 72 18.21 -6.59 1.71
N ARG A 73 18.58 -5.74 2.65
CA ARG A 73 19.25 -4.45 2.44
C ARG A 73 18.53 -3.53 1.44
N GLY A 74 17.31 -3.87 1.03
CA GLY A 74 16.52 -3.13 0.03
C GLY A 74 17.10 -3.16 -1.40
N ALA A 75 17.97 -4.12 -1.72
CA ALA A 75 18.70 -4.21 -2.96
C ALA A 75 18.61 -5.61 -3.59
N ALA A 76 18.83 -5.71 -4.91
CA ALA A 76 18.73 -6.98 -5.65
C ALA A 76 19.65 -8.06 -5.08
N ASP A 77 20.91 -7.73 -4.79
CA ASP A 77 21.88 -8.71 -4.25
C ASP A 77 21.49 -9.17 -2.85
N GLY A 78 21.03 -8.23 -1.99
CA GLY A 78 20.53 -8.55 -0.67
C GLY A 78 19.30 -9.45 -0.72
N GLY A 79 18.36 -9.15 -1.60
CA GLY A 79 17.16 -9.98 -1.81
C GLY A 79 17.49 -11.38 -2.27
N ARG A 80 18.48 -11.53 -3.18
CA ARG A 80 18.98 -12.83 -3.65
C ARG A 80 19.59 -13.63 -2.52
N GLU A 81 20.55 -13.05 -1.79
CA GLU A 81 21.23 -13.71 -0.70
C GLU A 81 20.28 -14.12 0.43
N ALA A 82 19.40 -13.21 0.85
CA ALA A 82 18.40 -13.47 1.87
C ALA A 82 17.44 -14.62 1.49
N ALA A 83 16.99 -14.65 0.24
CA ALA A 83 16.14 -15.73 -0.26
C ALA A 83 16.89 -17.08 -0.30
N GLN A 84 18.13 -17.11 -0.78
CA GLN A 84 18.97 -18.33 -0.79
C GLN A 84 19.19 -18.87 0.61
N GLN A 85 19.55 -18.03 1.56
CA GLN A 85 19.74 -18.42 2.96
C GLN A 85 18.44 -18.97 3.56
N ALA A 86 17.33 -18.27 3.38
CA ALA A 86 16.06 -18.71 3.93
C ALA A 86 15.60 -20.06 3.37
N LEU A 87 15.77 -20.28 2.07
CA LEU A 87 15.42 -21.56 1.42
C LEU A 87 16.35 -22.69 1.87
N ALA A 88 17.65 -22.41 2.06
CA ALA A 88 18.59 -23.38 2.62
C ALA A 88 18.23 -23.77 4.07
N GLU A 89 17.63 -22.85 4.82
CA GLU A 89 17.07 -23.08 6.16
C GLU A 89 15.68 -23.72 6.12
N GLY A 90 15.15 -24.07 4.93
CA GLY A 90 13.89 -24.78 4.73
C GLY A 90 12.65 -23.89 4.72
N ALA A 91 12.75 -22.63 4.35
CA ALA A 91 11.59 -21.79 4.14
C ALA A 91 10.68 -22.35 3.04
N GLU A 92 9.38 -22.37 3.31
CA GLU A 92 8.35 -22.86 2.38
C GLU A 92 7.61 -21.75 1.64
N VAL A 93 7.68 -20.54 2.15
CA VAL A 93 7.13 -19.33 1.57
C VAL A 93 7.98 -18.13 1.99
N ILE A 94 8.10 -17.15 1.11
CA ILE A 94 8.75 -15.86 1.38
C ILE A 94 7.69 -14.79 1.54
N VAL A 95 7.75 -14.03 2.62
CA VAL A 95 6.97 -12.82 2.91
C VAL A 95 7.90 -11.61 2.81
N GLY A 96 7.51 -10.58 2.08
CA GLY A 96 8.42 -9.58 1.56
C GLY A 96 9.04 -10.06 0.23
N PRO A 97 10.03 -9.35 -0.32
CA PRO A 97 10.59 -8.04 0.08
C PRO A 97 9.66 -6.83 -0.13
N LEU A 98 10.19 -5.63 0.26
CA LEU A 98 9.47 -4.36 0.09
C LEU A 98 9.76 -3.70 -1.26
N PHE A 99 11.00 -3.68 -1.71
CA PHE A 99 11.43 -2.94 -2.91
C PHE A 99 11.52 -3.83 -4.15
N ALA A 100 11.10 -3.27 -5.30
CA ALA A 100 11.01 -3.98 -6.58
C ALA A 100 12.30 -4.73 -6.99
N PRO A 101 13.52 -4.16 -6.90
CA PRO A 101 14.75 -4.90 -7.24
C PRO A 101 14.99 -6.12 -6.34
N SER A 102 14.68 -6.01 -5.05
CA SER A 102 14.80 -7.11 -4.09
C SER A 102 13.74 -8.18 -4.35
N VAL A 103 12.48 -7.77 -4.67
CA VAL A 103 11.39 -8.69 -5.04
C VAL A 103 11.75 -9.49 -6.28
N GLN A 104 12.25 -8.84 -7.33
CA GLN A 104 12.64 -9.51 -8.58
C GLN A 104 13.72 -10.56 -8.32
N ALA A 105 14.75 -10.21 -7.54
CA ALA A 105 15.86 -11.12 -7.25
C ALA A 105 15.43 -12.29 -6.35
N ALA A 106 14.67 -12.03 -5.28
CA ALA A 106 14.14 -13.06 -4.40
C ALA A 106 13.13 -13.97 -5.13
N GLY A 107 12.29 -13.41 -6.00
CA GLY A 107 11.32 -14.14 -6.81
C GLY A 107 11.98 -15.12 -7.78
N GLN A 108 13.10 -14.75 -8.41
CA GLN A 108 13.88 -15.66 -9.25
C GLN A 108 14.41 -16.87 -8.47
N VAL A 109 14.96 -16.63 -7.27
CA VAL A 109 15.49 -17.69 -6.40
C VAL A 109 14.35 -18.60 -5.92
N ALA A 110 13.25 -18.01 -5.43
CA ALA A 110 12.09 -18.75 -4.95
C ALA A 110 11.43 -19.57 -6.06
N GLY A 111 11.31 -19.02 -7.28
CA GLY A 111 10.74 -19.69 -8.44
C GLY A 111 11.53 -20.94 -8.85
N GLN A 112 12.87 -20.92 -8.78
CA GLN A 112 13.72 -22.08 -9.02
C GLN A 112 13.48 -23.20 -7.99
N ALA A 113 13.13 -22.83 -6.75
CA ALA A 113 12.81 -23.76 -5.68
C ALA A 113 11.32 -24.15 -5.63
N GLY A 114 10.49 -23.61 -6.52
CA GLY A 114 9.03 -23.84 -6.53
C GLY A 114 8.32 -23.28 -5.29
N LYS A 115 8.87 -22.21 -4.67
CA LYS A 115 8.31 -21.59 -3.47
C LYS A 115 7.66 -20.24 -3.79
N PRO A 116 6.47 -19.93 -3.25
CA PRO A 116 5.80 -18.65 -3.51
C PRO A 116 6.42 -17.51 -2.71
N VAL A 117 6.22 -16.30 -3.24
CA VAL A 117 6.59 -15.03 -2.61
C VAL A 117 5.34 -14.16 -2.44
N ILE A 118 5.14 -13.60 -1.26
CA ILE A 118 4.13 -12.56 -0.98
C ILE A 118 4.89 -11.25 -0.71
N ALA A 119 5.07 -10.46 -1.74
CA ALA A 119 5.87 -9.24 -1.70
C ALA A 119 5.03 -8.00 -1.41
N PHE A 120 5.68 -6.91 -0.94
CA PHE A 120 5.01 -5.66 -0.55
C PHE A 120 5.23 -4.52 -1.55
N SER A 121 5.87 -4.80 -2.69
CA SER A 121 6.09 -3.80 -3.72
C SER A 121 4.78 -3.29 -4.34
N THR A 122 4.74 -2.00 -4.66
CA THR A 122 3.68 -1.37 -5.46
C THR A 122 3.97 -1.37 -6.95
N ASP A 123 5.12 -1.89 -7.36
CA ASP A 123 5.51 -1.99 -8.78
C ASP A 123 4.96 -3.30 -9.38
N ALA A 124 3.91 -3.18 -10.18
CA ALA A 124 3.27 -4.32 -10.84
C ALA A 124 4.22 -5.09 -11.79
N ALA A 125 5.30 -4.46 -12.27
CA ALA A 125 6.25 -5.10 -13.18
C ALA A 125 7.04 -6.25 -12.54
N VAL A 126 7.09 -6.33 -11.20
CA VAL A 126 7.74 -7.44 -10.49
C VAL A 126 6.77 -8.55 -10.08
N ALA A 127 5.48 -8.38 -10.35
CA ALA A 127 4.50 -9.44 -10.21
C ALA A 127 4.74 -10.53 -11.25
N ALA A 128 4.58 -11.77 -10.86
CA ALA A 128 4.72 -12.92 -11.74
C ALA A 128 4.01 -14.14 -11.16
N ARG A 129 3.88 -15.18 -11.93
CA ARG A 129 3.42 -16.47 -11.42
C ARG A 129 4.32 -16.93 -10.27
N GLY A 130 3.73 -17.12 -9.08
CA GLY A 130 4.46 -17.47 -7.85
C GLY A 130 5.02 -16.26 -7.08
N VAL A 131 4.92 -15.05 -7.62
CA VAL A 131 5.26 -13.80 -6.93
C VAL A 131 4.00 -12.93 -6.84
N TYR A 132 3.42 -12.89 -5.66
CA TYR A 132 2.15 -12.21 -5.38
C TYR A 132 2.40 -10.90 -4.64
N LEU A 133 1.89 -9.80 -5.18
CA LEU A 133 2.04 -8.49 -4.56
C LEU A 133 0.88 -8.23 -3.59
N LEU A 134 1.15 -8.24 -2.30
CA LEU A 134 0.22 -7.79 -1.27
C LEU A 134 0.55 -6.34 -0.93
N SER A 135 -0.06 -5.41 -1.65
CA SER A 135 0.23 -3.98 -1.51
C SER A 135 -1.01 -3.11 -1.72
N PHE A 136 -0.87 -1.81 -1.52
CA PHE A 136 -1.86 -0.81 -1.91
C PHE A 136 -1.53 -0.37 -3.34
N MET A 137 -2.18 -1.00 -4.32
CA MET A 137 -1.88 -0.80 -5.73
C MET A 137 -2.61 0.43 -6.26
N PRO A 138 -1.89 1.40 -6.87
CA PRO A 138 -2.50 2.60 -7.45
C PRO A 138 -3.61 2.29 -8.46
N GLU A 139 -3.45 1.21 -9.23
CA GLU A 139 -4.42 0.76 -10.23
C GLU A 139 -5.78 0.45 -9.60
N SER A 140 -5.80 -0.22 -8.44
CA SER A 140 -7.05 -0.54 -7.72
C SER A 140 -7.72 0.72 -7.17
N GLU A 141 -6.94 1.69 -6.70
CA GLU A 141 -7.45 2.96 -6.17
C GLU A 141 -8.05 3.81 -7.28
N VAL A 142 -7.35 3.93 -8.40
CA VAL A 142 -7.82 4.68 -9.58
C VAL A 142 -9.07 4.04 -10.17
N ASP A 143 -9.07 2.72 -10.36
CA ASP A 143 -10.24 1.99 -10.85
C ASP A 143 -11.46 2.24 -9.97
N ARG A 144 -11.29 2.14 -8.65
CA ARG A 144 -12.37 2.35 -7.67
C ARG A 144 -12.92 3.77 -7.71
N ILE A 145 -12.06 4.80 -7.74
CA ILE A 145 -12.53 6.19 -7.67
C ILE A 145 -13.16 6.64 -8.99
N VAL A 146 -12.60 6.23 -10.13
CA VAL A 146 -13.18 6.54 -11.46
C VAL A 146 -14.53 5.83 -11.64
N GLY A 147 -14.60 4.53 -11.28
CA GLY A 147 -15.85 3.79 -11.33
C GLY A 147 -16.94 4.39 -10.43
N TYR A 148 -16.57 4.81 -9.21
CA TYR A 148 -17.50 5.50 -8.32
C TYR A 148 -17.96 6.84 -8.91
N ALA A 149 -17.03 7.66 -9.40
CA ALA A 149 -17.36 8.95 -10.03
C ALA A 149 -18.31 8.75 -11.22
N ALA A 150 -18.07 7.76 -12.07
CA ALA A 150 -18.95 7.40 -13.18
C ALA A 150 -20.35 6.99 -12.71
N SER A 151 -20.44 6.20 -11.63
CA SER A 151 -21.73 5.80 -11.03
C SER A 151 -22.51 6.98 -10.44
N ARG A 152 -21.82 8.08 -10.10
CA ARG A 152 -22.39 9.34 -9.61
C ARG A 152 -22.65 10.35 -10.73
N GLY A 153 -22.61 9.90 -11.98
CA GLY A 153 -22.95 10.72 -13.15
C GLY A 153 -21.80 11.57 -13.68
N LYS A 154 -20.56 11.41 -13.19
CA LYS A 154 -19.40 12.10 -13.74
C LYS A 154 -18.99 11.42 -15.04
N ARG A 155 -19.12 12.12 -16.15
CA ARG A 155 -18.92 11.59 -17.51
C ARG A 155 -17.66 12.08 -18.19
N SER A 156 -17.06 13.13 -17.65
CA SER A 156 -15.89 13.77 -18.22
C SER A 156 -14.92 14.12 -17.10
N ILE A 157 -13.78 13.42 -17.04
CA ILE A 157 -12.80 13.57 -15.98
C ILE A 157 -11.51 14.13 -16.57
N ALA A 158 -11.01 15.23 -16.00
CA ALA A 158 -9.66 15.70 -16.22
C ALA A 158 -8.71 15.08 -15.19
N ALA A 159 -7.43 15.04 -15.49
CA ALA A 159 -6.41 14.60 -14.55
C ALA A 159 -5.23 15.55 -14.52
N MET A 160 -4.72 15.83 -13.33
CA MET A 160 -3.50 16.58 -13.09
C MET A 160 -2.54 15.69 -12.30
N ILE A 161 -1.51 15.17 -12.98
CA ILE A 161 -0.71 14.03 -12.52
C ILE A 161 0.77 14.42 -12.37
N PRO A 162 1.43 14.10 -11.25
CA PRO A 162 2.84 14.42 -11.05
C PRO A 162 3.75 13.64 -12.02
N ASN A 163 4.84 14.26 -12.42
CA ASN A 163 5.82 13.71 -13.36
C ASN A 163 6.80 12.77 -12.64
N THR A 164 6.28 11.69 -12.09
CA THR A 164 6.97 10.67 -11.28
C THR A 164 6.69 9.27 -11.81
N ALA A 165 7.41 8.27 -11.32
CA ALA A 165 7.11 6.86 -11.63
C ALA A 165 5.67 6.49 -11.22
N TYR A 166 5.22 6.90 -10.02
CA TYR A 166 3.85 6.74 -9.56
C TYR A 166 2.84 7.37 -10.53
N GLY A 167 3.09 8.63 -10.95
CA GLY A 167 2.22 9.31 -11.91
C GLY A 167 2.15 8.61 -13.27
N THR A 168 3.19 7.88 -13.67
CA THR A 168 3.16 7.08 -14.91
C THR A 168 2.21 5.89 -14.77
N VAL A 169 2.28 5.16 -13.66
CA VAL A 169 1.36 4.05 -13.36
C VAL A 169 -0.09 4.55 -13.28
N VAL A 170 -0.32 5.63 -12.56
CA VAL A 170 -1.66 6.23 -12.44
C VAL A 170 -2.20 6.72 -13.78
N THR A 171 -1.35 7.24 -14.66
CA THR A 171 -1.78 7.66 -16.01
C THR A 171 -2.38 6.48 -16.79
N ALA A 172 -1.67 5.35 -16.82
CA ALA A 172 -2.15 4.14 -17.49
C ALA A 172 -3.43 3.61 -16.84
N ALA A 173 -3.46 3.52 -15.51
CA ALA A 173 -4.64 3.07 -14.75
C ALA A 173 -5.86 3.98 -14.98
N PHE A 174 -5.66 5.29 -15.07
CA PHE A 174 -6.74 6.24 -15.32
C PHE A 174 -7.32 6.08 -16.73
N GLN A 175 -6.47 5.93 -17.74
CA GLN A 175 -6.93 5.72 -19.12
C GLN A 175 -7.71 4.39 -19.26
N GLU A 176 -7.22 3.33 -18.62
CA GLU A 176 -7.90 2.04 -18.60
C GLU A 176 -9.26 2.11 -17.88
N ALA A 177 -9.30 2.72 -16.69
CA ALA A 177 -10.53 2.90 -15.94
C ALA A 177 -11.55 3.79 -16.69
N ALA A 178 -11.08 4.88 -17.31
CA ALA A 178 -11.92 5.76 -18.11
C ALA A 178 -12.57 5.00 -19.28
N ALA A 179 -11.80 4.17 -19.99
CA ALA A 179 -12.32 3.32 -21.06
C ALA A 179 -13.34 2.28 -20.53
N ARG A 180 -13.02 1.63 -19.41
CA ARG A 180 -13.89 0.61 -18.77
C ARG A 180 -15.24 1.16 -18.37
N TYR A 181 -15.28 2.36 -17.79
CA TYR A 181 -16.50 2.97 -17.26
C TYR A 181 -17.18 3.95 -18.25
N GLY A 182 -16.68 4.06 -19.47
CA GLY A 182 -17.25 4.95 -20.49
C GLY A 182 -17.13 6.43 -20.12
N VAL A 183 -16.06 6.81 -19.43
CA VAL A 183 -15.77 8.19 -19.03
C VAL A 183 -14.85 8.84 -20.07
N ARG A 184 -15.20 10.07 -20.50
CA ARG A 184 -14.34 10.86 -21.39
C ARG A 184 -13.17 11.46 -20.58
N VAL A 185 -11.95 11.26 -21.07
CA VAL A 185 -10.77 11.99 -20.55
C VAL A 185 -10.81 13.40 -21.13
N ALA A 186 -11.16 14.40 -20.30
CA ALA A 186 -11.28 15.79 -20.73
C ALA A 186 -9.94 16.43 -21.02
N ALA A 187 -8.96 16.18 -20.16
CA ALA A 187 -7.56 16.56 -20.30
C ALA A 187 -6.69 15.69 -19.40
N LEU A 188 -5.42 15.59 -19.74
CA LEU A 188 -4.39 14.97 -18.91
C LEU A 188 -3.18 15.89 -18.88
N GLU A 189 -3.01 16.60 -17.75
CA GLU A 189 -1.91 17.53 -17.54
C GLU A 189 -0.86 16.89 -16.64
N ARG A 190 0.38 16.83 -17.12
CA ARG A 190 1.53 16.38 -16.33
C ARG A 190 2.23 17.60 -15.75
N TYR A 191 2.68 17.52 -14.49
CA TYR A 191 3.43 18.61 -13.87
C TYR A 191 4.65 18.10 -13.09
N ASN A 192 5.69 18.91 -13.03
CA ASN A 192 6.79 18.69 -12.11
C ASN A 192 6.41 19.24 -10.75
N GLN A 193 7.00 18.71 -9.69
CA GLN A 193 6.72 19.12 -8.33
C GLN A 193 7.40 20.46 -7.98
N ASP A 194 7.15 21.47 -8.83
CA ASP A 194 7.56 22.85 -8.68
C ASP A 194 6.38 23.79 -8.95
N LYS A 195 6.41 24.96 -8.32
CA LYS A 195 5.31 25.92 -8.38
C LYS A 195 4.97 26.36 -9.82
N PRO A 196 5.93 26.75 -10.69
CA PRO A 196 5.61 27.18 -12.04
C PRO A 196 4.91 26.12 -12.88
N SER A 197 5.36 24.86 -12.80
CA SER A 197 4.77 23.74 -13.54
C SER A 197 3.33 23.47 -13.07
N VAL A 198 3.10 23.46 -11.75
CA VAL A 198 1.78 23.27 -11.16
C VAL A 198 0.81 24.37 -11.55
N GLU A 199 1.24 25.65 -11.53
CA GLU A 199 0.39 26.77 -11.93
C GLU A 199 0.00 26.72 -13.42
N VAL A 200 0.92 26.30 -14.30
CA VAL A 200 0.61 26.11 -15.72
C VAL A 200 -0.44 25.03 -15.91
N ALA A 201 -0.27 23.87 -15.27
CA ALA A 201 -1.22 22.78 -15.33
C ALA A 201 -2.60 23.20 -14.78
N ALA A 202 -2.67 23.87 -13.62
CA ALA A 202 -3.90 24.36 -13.02
C ALA A 202 -4.66 25.33 -13.97
N ARG A 203 -3.95 26.27 -14.63
CA ARG A 203 -4.59 27.18 -15.60
C ARG A 203 -5.15 26.45 -16.81
N ARG A 204 -4.48 25.40 -17.30
CA ARG A 204 -4.97 24.59 -18.43
C ARG A 204 -6.22 23.81 -18.04
N ILE A 205 -6.27 23.25 -16.83
CA ILE A 205 -7.48 22.61 -16.29
C ILE A 205 -8.62 23.63 -16.16
N ALA A 206 -8.35 24.82 -15.62
CA ALA A 206 -9.37 25.88 -15.48
C ALA A 206 -9.94 26.32 -16.85
N ALA A 207 -9.13 26.31 -17.90
CA ALA A 207 -9.58 26.65 -19.26
C ALA A 207 -10.60 25.65 -19.86
N LEU A 208 -10.74 24.46 -19.27
CA LEU A 208 -11.76 23.49 -19.68
C LEU A 208 -13.19 23.94 -19.37
N GLY A 209 -13.38 24.78 -18.33
CA GLY A 209 -14.70 25.22 -17.89
C GLY A 209 -15.61 24.03 -17.60
N ASP A 210 -16.80 24.05 -18.19
CA ASP A 210 -17.82 22.99 -18.02
C ASP A 210 -17.52 21.69 -18.82
N GLN A 211 -16.38 21.58 -19.48
CA GLN A 211 -16.02 20.38 -20.24
C GLN A 211 -15.55 19.22 -19.34
N ALA A 212 -15.29 19.46 -18.07
CA ALA A 212 -14.95 18.43 -17.08
C ALA A 212 -15.91 18.46 -15.89
N ASP A 213 -16.38 17.29 -15.48
CA ASP A 213 -17.22 17.09 -14.29
C ASP A 213 -16.41 16.82 -13.02
N ALA A 214 -15.20 16.31 -13.19
CA ALA A 214 -14.31 15.94 -12.11
C ALA A 214 -12.85 16.10 -12.48
N LEU A 215 -11.98 16.19 -11.46
CA LEU A 215 -10.53 16.33 -11.60
C LEU A 215 -9.83 15.30 -10.70
N LEU A 216 -9.07 14.39 -11.31
CA LEU A 216 -8.23 13.45 -10.61
C LEU A 216 -6.88 14.09 -10.24
N LEU A 217 -6.55 14.06 -8.95
CA LEU A 217 -5.33 14.62 -8.34
C LEU A 217 -4.60 13.52 -7.56
N PRO A 218 -3.84 12.63 -8.21
CA PRO A 218 -3.18 11.51 -7.56
C PRO A 218 -1.81 11.92 -7.01
N ASP A 219 -1.79 12.71 -5.96
CA ASP A 219 -0.55 13.15 -5.30
C ASP A 219 -0.69 13.09 -3.77
N SER A 220 0.44 13.12 -3.07
CA SER A 220 0.51 13.15 -1.62
C SER A 220 0.22 14.55 -1.06
N GLY A 221 0.04 14.67 0.25
CA GLY A 221 -0.17 15.95 0.91
C GLY A 221 0.92 16.98 0.64
N ASP A 222 2.17 16.57 0.45
CA ASP A 222 3.27 17.47 0.07
C ASP A 222 3.07 18.03 -1.35
N GLY A 223 2.73 17.18 -2.32
CA GLY A 223 2.40 17.63 -3.69
C GLY A 223 1.11 18.45 -3.73
N LEU A 224 0.08 18.01 -3.01
CA LEU A 224 -1.19 18.74 -2.90
C LEU A 224 -1.06 20.10 -2.21
N ALA A 225 -0.06 20.28 -1.35
CA ALA A 225 0.25 21.58 -0.77
C ALA A 225 0.69 22.62 -1.82
N LEU A 226 1.24 22.17 -2.94
CA LEU A 226 1.52 23.03 -4.12
C LEU A 226 0.30 23.14 -5.06
N VAL A 227 -0.43 22.06 -5.24
CA VAL A 227 -1.55 21.96 -6.19
C VAL A 227 -2.76 22.76 -5.70
N ALA A 228 -3.16 22.62 -4.44
CA ALA A 228 -4.37 23.26 -3.92
C ALA A 228 -4.38 24.79 -4.02
N PRO A 229 -3.30 25.52 -3.67
CA PRO A 229 -3.25 26.97 -3.88
C PRO A 229 -3.29 27.36 -5.36
N ALA A 230 -2.66 26.57 -6.24
CA ALA A 230 -2.67 26.85 -7.67
C ALA A 230 -4.05 26.66 -8.30
N LEU A 231 -4.82 25.65 -7.85
CA LEU A 231 -6.22 25.45 -8.26
C LEU A 231 -7.08 26.63 -7.78
N ALA A 232 -6.92 27.07 -6.53
CA ALA A 232 -7.63 28.23 -6.00
C ALA A 232 -7.32 29.51 -6.81
N ALA A 233 -6.03 29.77 -7.10
CA ALA A 233 -5.59 30.92 -7.91
C ALA A 233 -6.11 30.85 -9.36
N ALA A 234 -6.33 29.67 -9.90
CA ALA A 234 -6.93 29.46 -11.21
C ALA A 234 -8.47 29.51 -11.22
N GLY A 235 -9.12 29.80 -10.08
CA GLY A 235 -10.57 29.89 -9.95
C GLY A 235 -11.28 28.55 -9.76
N LEU A 236 -10.54 27.49 -9.43
CA LEU A 236 -11.09 26.15 -9.21
C LEU A 236 -11.34 25.82 -7.72
N GLY A 237 -11.06 26.74 -6.82
CA GLY A 237 -11.18 26.53 -5.35
C GLY A 237 -12.61 26.30 -4.87
N ASP A 238 -13.59 26.94 -5.50
CA ASP A 238 -15.03 26.82 -5.20
C ASP A 238 -15.81 26.30 -6.43
N ALA A 239 -15.11 25.66 -7.38
CA ALA A 239 -15.70 25.19 -8.62
C ALA A 239 -16.62 23.99 -8.39
N LYS A 240 -17.60 23.81 -9.30
CA LYS A 240 -18.47 22.63 -9.34
C LYS A 240 -17.75 21.33 -9.72
N LEU A 241 -16.45 21.41 -9.91
CA LEU A 241 -15.57 20.31 -10.31
C LEU A 241 -15.35 19.36 -9.11
N GLN A 242 -15.80 18.12 -9.24
CA GLN A 242 -15.57 17.12 -8.20
C GLN A 242 -14.10 16.71 -8.17
N LEU A 243 -13.41 16.98 -7.06
CA LEU A 243 -12.04 16.53 -6.88
C LEU A 243 -12.00 15.05 -6.50
N LEU A 244 -11.09 14.30 -7.12
CA LEU A 244 -10.89 12.86 -6.94
C LEU A 244 -9.45 12.59 -6.55
N GLY A 245 -9.25 11.70 -5.58
CA GLY A 245 -7.93 11.30 -5.10
C GLY A 245 -7.75 9.79 -4.98
N THR A 246 -6.54 9.40 -4.68
CA THR A 246 -6.13 8.03 -4.33
C THR A 246 -5.95 7.90 -2.81
N GLY A 247 -5.52 6.75 -2.32
CA GLY A 247 -5.23 6.51 -0.91
C GLY A 247 -4.16 7.46 -0.31
N LEU A 248 -3.37 8.12 -1.16
CA LEU A 248 -2.44 9.17 -0.75
C LEU A 248 -3.12 10.39 -0.10
N TRP A 249 -4.45 10.51 -0.27
CA TRP A 249 -5.22 11.58 0.39
C TRP A 249 -5.57 11.27 1.85
N ASP A 250 -5.29 10.05 2.31
CA ASP A 250 -5.66 9.63 3.67
C ASP A 250 -4.66 10.15 4.73
N GLU A 251 -4.49 11.47 4.79
CA GLU A 251 -3.54 12.12 5.70
C GLU A 251 -4.04 13.47 6.22
N PRO A 252 -3.59 13.91 7.42
CA PRO A 252 -4.05 15.12 8.07
C PRO A 252 -3.89 16.41 7.24
N ARG A 253 -2.84 16.51 6.42
CA ARG A 253 -2.61 17.69 5.55
C ARG A 253 -3.70 17.88 4.52
N VAL A 254 -4.19 16.77 3.94
CA VAL A 254 -5.31 16.80 2.99
C VAL A 254 -6.59 17.23 3.70
N PHE A 255 -6.85 16.71 4.89
CA PHE A 255 -8.04 17.07 5.68
C PHE A 255 -8.02 18.52 6.18
N GLY A 256 -6.84 19.13 6.31
CA GLY A 256 -6.68 20.55 6.64
C GLY A 256 -6.81 21.50 5.44
N SER A 257 -6.80 20.98 4.20
CA SER A 257 -6.87 21.82 3.00
C SER A 257 -8.31 22.22 2.67
N ARG A 258 -8.61 23.54 2.69
CA ARG A 258 -9.94 24.04 2.34
C ARG A 258 -10.36 23.69 0.91
N VAL A 259 -9.42 23.74 -0.04
CA VAL A 259 -9.68 23.46 -1.47
C VAL A 259 -10.07 22.00 -1.71
N LEU A 260 -9.55 21.08 -0.90
CA LEU A 260 -9.81 19.65 -1.04
C LEU A 260 -11.06 19.18 -0.28
N GLN A 261 -11.72 20.05 0.49
CA GLN A 261 -12.96 19.70 1.19
C GLN A 261 -14.04 19.25 0.21
N GLY A 262 -14.75 18.17 0.58
CA GLY A 262 -15.75 17.54 -0.30
C GLY A 262 -15.17 16.64 -1.40
N GLY A 263 -13.85 16.61 -1.57
CA GLY A 263 -13.17 15.71 -2.50
C GLY A 263 -13.36 14.24 -2.14
N TRP A 264 -13.39 13.36 -3.12
CA TRP A 264 -13.56 11.91 -2.95
C TRP A 264 -12.26 11.18 -3.21
N TYR A 265 -11.94 10.15 -2.43
CA TYR A 265 -10.77 9.32 -2.67
C TYR A 265 -11.04 7.86 -2.34
N ALA A 266 -10.35 6.96 -3.02
CA ALA A 266 -10.44 5.52 -2.76
C ALA A 266 -9.33 5.07 -1.82
N ALA A 267 -9.70 4.42 -0.72
CA ALA A 267 -8.76 3.83 0.24
C ALA A 267 -9.43 2.69 1.01
N PRO A 268 -8.67 1.85 1.74
CA PRO A 268 -9.24 0.95 2.73
C PRO A 268 -10.03 1.71 3.81
N ASP A 269 -11.04 1.04 4.38
CA ASP A 269 -11.74 1.59 5.56
C ASP A 269 -10.77 1.70 6.75
N LYS A 270 -10.80 2.83 7.43
CA LYS A 270 -9.90 3.12 8.56
C LYS A 270 -10.14 2.24 9.79
N ALA A 271 -11.31 1.67 9.95
CA ALA A 271 -11.68 0.91 11.14
C ALA A 271 -10.73 -0.27 11.38
N GLY A 272 -10.38 -1.00 10.31
CA GLY A 272 -9.44 -2.11 10.40
C GLY A 272 -8.05 -1.68 10.84
N PHE A 273 -7.49 -0.66 10.18
CA PHE A 273 -6.19 -0.10 10.55
C PHE A 273 -6.18 0.46 11.98
N ASN A 274 -7.20 1.20 12.39
CA ASN A 274 -7.28 1.77 13.73
C ASN A 274 -7.29 0.69 14.83
N ASN A 275 -8.03 -0.40 14.60
CA ASN A 275 -8.04 -1.56 15.50
C ASN A 275 -6.66 -2.24 15.56
N PHE A 276 -6.04 -2.47 14.40
CA PHE A 276 -4.68 -3.01 14.33
C PHE A 276 -3.68 -2.10 15.05
N ALA A 277 -3.70 -0.79 14.80
CA ALA A 277 -2.79 0.18 15.39
C ALA A 277 -2.91 0.24 16.92
N ALA A 278 -4.14 0.12 17.46
CA ALA A 278 -4.34 0.06 18.91
C ALA A 278 -3.67 -1.18 19.54
N ARG A 279 -3.82 -2.36 18.93
CA ARG A 279 -3.17 -3.60 19.38
C ARG A 279 -1.66 -3.54 19.23
N TYR A 280 -1.18 -3.03 18.09
CA TYR A 280 0.24 -2.83 17.84
C TYR A 280 0.88 -1.91 18.89
N ARG A 281 0.25 -0.75 19.16
CA ARG A 281 0.73 0.19 20.18
C ARG A 281 0.76 -0.42 21.58
N ALA A 282 -0.26 -1.18 21.94
CA ALA A 282 -0.31 -1.88 23.22
C ALA A 282 0.84 -2.89 23.38
N ARG A 283 1.30 -3.51 22.28
CA ARG A 283 2.35 -4.52 22.31
C ARG A 283 3.76 -3.94 22.22
N PHE A 284 3.96 -2.92 21.37
CA PHE A 284 5.29 -2.41 21.02
C PHE A 284 5.57 -0.99 21.55
N GLY A 285 4.60 -0.31 22.14
CA GLY A 285 4.75 1.04 22.68
C GLY A 285 4.93 2.16 21.64
N ALA A 286 4.72 1.86 20.36
CA ALA A 286 4.87 2.80 19.25
C ALA A 286 3.75 2.64 18.23
N ASP A 287 3.51 3.67 17.43
CA ASP A 287 2.56 3.60 16.33
C ASP A 287 3.13 2.80 15.14
N PRO A 288 2.32 1.93 14.50
CA PRO A 288 2.74 1.26 13.28
C PRO A 288 2.77 2.23 12.10
N THR A 289 3.66 1.97 11.13
CA THR A 289 3.53 2.59 9.82
C THR A 289 2.28 2.06 9.10
N ARG A 290 1.74 2.85 8.14
CA ARG A 290 0.51 2.45 7.43
C ARG A 290 0.62 1.09 6.73
N ILE A 291 1.80 0.76 6.23
CA ILE A 291 2.06 -0.50 5.50
C ILE A 291 2.29 -1.71 6.42
N ALA A 292 2.36 -1.54 7.73
CA ALA A 292 2.61 -2.64 8.68
C ALA A 292 1.54 -3.74 8.60
N THR A 293 0.29 -3.37 8.30
CA THR A 293 -0.81 -4.32 8.08
C THR A 293 -0.53 -5.34 6.98
N LEU A 294 0.29 -4.99 5.98
CA LEU A 294 0.63 -5.90 4.88
C LEU A 294 1.37 -7.13 5.39
N ALA A 295 2.34 -6.95 6.29
CA ALA A 295 3.08 -8.06 6.87
C ALA A 295 2.22 -8.87 7.86
N PHE A 296 1.35 -8.19 8.63
CA PHE A 296 0.39 -8.86 9.49
C PHE A 296 -0.55 -9.77 8.67
N ASP A 297 -1.17 -9.20 7.62
CA ASP A 297 -2.12 -9.93 6.76
C ASP A 297 -1.43 -11.06 5.98
N ALA A 298 -0.18 -10.86 5.51
CA ALA A 298 0.58 -11.90 4.83
C ALA A 298 0.85 -13.12 5.72
N VAL A 299 1.35 -12.89 6.93
CA VAL A 299 1.65 -13.96 7.89
C VAL A 299 0.37 -14.61 8.40
N PHE A 300 -0.68 -13.83 8.65
CA PHE A 300 -1.99 -14.36 9.04
C PHE A 300 -2.58 -15.24 7.93
N LEU A 301 -2.49 -14.81 6.67
CA LEU A 301 -2.91 -15.59 5.50
C LEU A 301 -2.15 -16.92 5.41
N VAL A 302 -0.82 -16.90 5.55
CA VAL A 302 0.03 -18.10 5.51
C VAL A 302 -0.40 -19.09 6.60
N ASN A 303 -0.63 -18.62 7.84
CA ASN A 303 -1.15 -19.46 8.93
C ASN A 303 -2.53 -20.06 8.61
N ALA A 304 -3.45 -19.24 8.09
CA ALA A 304 -4.81 -19.67 7.76
C ALA A 304 -4.81 -20.72 6.64
N LEU A 305 -4.04 -20.48 5.58
CA LEU A 305 -3.93 -21.42 4.44
C LEU A 305 -3.29 -22.73 4.88
N SER A 306 -2.20 -22.68 5.66
CA SER A 306 -1.52 -23.88 6.15
C SER A 306 -2.43 -24.73 7.06
N SER A 307 -3.19 -24.06 7.90
CA SER A 307 -4.13 -24.73 8.81
C SER A 307 -5.30 -25.40 8.07
N LYS A 308 -5.78 -24.75 7.00
CA LYS A 308 -6.96 -25.19 6.24
C LYS A 308 -6.62 -26.23 5.18
N TYR A 309 -5.50 -26.05 4.45
CA TYR A 309 -5.20 -26.80 3.24
C TYR A 309 -3.95 -27.69 3.37
N GLY A 310 -3.20 -27.62 4.49
CA GLY A 310 -2.02 -28.45 4.72
C GLY A 310 -1.00 -28.37 3.57
N ALA A 311 -0.66 -29.49 2.94
CA ALA A 311 0.31 -29.55 1.84
C ALA A 311 -0.12 -28.75 0.58
N GLN A 312 -1.42 -28.46 0.42
CA GLN A 312 -1.95 -27.66 -0.71
C GLN A 312 -2.02 -26.16 -0.40
N ALA A 313 -1.55 -25.73 0.76
CA ALA A 313 -1.65 -24.34 1.22
C ALA A 313 -1.05 -23.34 0.22
N PHE A 314 0.04 -23.73 -0.43
CA PHE A 314 0.82 -22.88 -1.31
C PHE A 314 0.65 -23.20 -2.80
N ALA A 315 -0.37 -23.97 -3.15
CA ALA A 315 -0.74 -24.16 -4.55
C ALA A 315 -1.27 -22.85 -5.15
N GLU A 316 -0.98 -22.59 -6.42
CA GLU A 316 -1.41 -21.39 -7.14
C GLU A 316 -2.92 -21.15 -7.00
N ALA A 317 -3.74 -22.20 -7.20
CA ALA A 317 -5.19 -22.10 -7.08
C ALA A 317 -5.67 -21.69 -5.69
N THR A 318 -4.88 -21.99 -4.64
CA THR A 318 -5.19 -21.58 -3.26
C THR A 318 -4.91 -20.09 -3.06
N PHE A 319 -3.78 -19.59 -3.59
CA PHE A 319 -3.45 -18.15 -3.52
C PHE A 319 -4.38 -17.30 -4.39
N THR A 320 -4.72 -17.78 -5.59
CA THR A 320 -5.54 -17.03 -6.56
C THR A 320 -7.04 -17.32 -6.44
N ASN A 321 -7.51 -17.73 -5.25
CA ASN A 321 -8.92 -17.93 -5.00
C ASN A 321 -9.74 -16.69 -5.38
N PRO A 322 -10.71 -16.79 -6.30
CA PRO A 322 -11.49 -15.65 -6.78
C PRO A 322 -12.35 -14.98 -5.70
N GLU A 323 -12.73 -15.69 -4.65
CA GLU A 323 -13.49 -15.12 -3.52
C GLU A 323 -12.64 -14.15 -2.69
N GLY A 324 -11.32 -14.32 -2.71
CA GLY A 324 -10.39 -13.52 -1.93
C GLY A 324 -10.35 -13.85 -0.45
N VAL A 325 -9.73 -12.98 0.31
CA VAL A 325 -9.52 -13.10 1.76
C VAL A 325 -9.81 -11.75 2.42
N VAL A 326 -10.42 -11.78 3.60
CA VAL A 326 -10.62 -10.58 4.42
C VAL A 326 -9.42 -10.42 5.34
N GLY A 327 -8.63 -9.38 5.10
CA GLY A 327 -7.53 -8.95 5.95
C GLY A 327 -7.88 -7.74 6.81
N THR A 328 -6.87 -7.17 7.44
CA THR A 328 -6.98 -5.98 8.29
C THR A 328 -7.55 -4.76 7.53
N ASP A 329 -7.12 -4.59 6.28
CA ASP A 329 -7.55 -3.50 5.40
C ASP A 329 -8.68 -3.91 4.45
N GLY A 330 -9.50 -4.87 4.86
CA GLY A 330 -10.65 -5.33 4.09
C GLY A 330 -10.33 -6.48 3.13
N LEU A 331 -11.24 -6.67 2.19
CA LEU A 331 -11.17 -7.77 1.23
C LEU A 331 -10.05 -7.56 0.21
N PHE A 332 -9.27 -8.60 -0.06
CA PHE A 332 -8.31 -8.63 -1.17
C PHE A 332 -8.24 -10.02 -1.81
N ARG A 333 -7.78 -10.09 -3.04
CA ARG A 333 -7.42 -11.34 -3.72
C ARG A 333 -6.19 -11.15 -4.59
N PHE A 334 -5.44 -12.22 -4.79
CA PHE A 334 -4.39 -12.24 -5.79
C PHE A 334 -4.96 -12.67 -7.15
N ARG A 335 -4.42 -12.08 -8.21
CA ARG A 335 -4.70 -12.45 -9.60
C ARG A 335 -3.65 -13.46 -10.09
N GLN A 336 -3.93 -14.12 -11.20
CA GLN A 336 -2.99 -15.09 -11.81
C GLN A 336 -1.69 -14.44 -12.28
N ASP A 337 -1.71 -13.14 -12.61
CA ASP A 337 -0.53 -12.36 -12.96
C ASP A 337 0.34 -11.96 -11.77
N GLY A 338 -0.07 -12.30 -10.54
CA GLY A 338 0.61 -11.97 -9.29
C GLY A 338 0.23 -10.60 -8.71
N THR A 339 -0.53 -9.78 -9.40
CA THR A 339 -1.05 -8.53 -8.81
C THR A 339 -2.18 -8.80 -7.83
N ASN A 340 -2.56 -7.82 -7.01
CA ASN A 340 -3.74 -7.94 -6.16
C ASN A 340 -4.89 -7.06 -6.66
N GLN A 341 -6.07 -7.41 -6.20
CA GLN A 341 -7.25 -6.56 -6.23
C GLN A 341 -7.76 -6.37 -4.80
N ARG A 342 -8.06 -5.12 -4.42
CA ARG A 342 -8.61 -4.79 -3.10
C ARG A 342 -10.03 -4.26 -3.21
N GLY A 343 -10.86 -4.64 -2.26
CA GLY A 343 -12.14 -4.00 -2.00
C GLY A 343 -11.91 -2.70 -1.25
N LEU A 344 -11.98 -1.56 -1.94
CA LEU A 344 -11.74 -0.25 -1.37
C LEU A 344 -13.05 0.49 -1.09
N ALA A 345 -13.10 1.23 0.02
CA ALA A 345 -14.12 2.22 0.28
C ALA A 345 -13.88 3.47 -0.59
N VAL A 346 -14.91 4.30 -0.71
CA VAL A 346 -14.74 5.69 -1.15
C VAL A 346 -15.04 6.59 0.04
N LEU A 347 -14.11 7.49 0.30
CA LEU A 347 -14.18 8.43 1.40
C LEU A 347 -14.31 9.86 0.87
N GLN A 348 -14.91 10.72 1.67
CA GLN A 348 -15.01 12.15 1.40
C GLN A 348 -14.18 12.93 2.39
N VAL A 349 -13.39 13.87 1.90
CA VAL A 349 -12.60 14.79 2.72
C VAL A 349 -13.52 15.74 3.46
N GLY A 350 -13.37 15.77 4.77
CA GLY A 350 -14.05 16.71 5.68
C GLY A 350 -13.04 17.52 6.49
N ALA A 351 -13.53 18.46 7.31
CA ALA A 351 -12.70 19.30 8.15
C ALA A 351 -12.00 18.46 9.24
N GLY A 352 -10.69 18.24 9.09
CA GLY A 352 -9.86 17.50 10.05
C GLY A 352 -9.99 15.97 9.99
N SER A 353 -10.85 15.42 9.15
CA SER A 353 -11.07 13.98 9.02
C SER A 353 -11.67 13.62 7.66
N SER A 354 -11.95 12.35 7.44
CA SER A 354 -12.75 11.89 6.30
C SER A 354 -13.89 10.97 6.75
N SER A 355 -14.90 10.82 5.91
CA SER A 355 -16.04 9.94 6.15
C SER A 355 -16.25 8.99 4.97
N VAL A 356 -16.68 7.75 5.25
CA VAL A 356 -17.01 6.78 4.21
C VAL A 356 -18.34 7.16 3.56
N ILE A 357 -18.33 7.39 2.24
CA ILE A 357 -19.51 7.68 1.43
C ILE A 357 -19.92 6.51 0.54
N SER A 358 -19.05 5.53 0.35
CA SER A 358 -19.34 4.24 -0.27
C SER A 358 -18.52 3.17 0.39
N ALA A 359 -19.17 2.21 1.03
CA ALA A 359 -18.49 1.11 1.72
C ALA A 359 -17.65 0.27 0.75
N ALA A 360 -16.59 -0.34 1.29
CA ALA A 360 -15.83 -1.36 0.58
C ALA A 360 -16.74 -2.59 0.28
N PRO A 361 -16.56 -3.25 -0.88
CA PRO A 361 -17.29 -4.48 -1.18
C PRO A 361 -16.91 -5.59 -0.18
N ARG A 362 -17.89 -6.42 0.20
CA ARG A 362 -17.70 -7.56 1.10
C ARG A 362 -17.42 -8.86 0.36
N SER A 363 -17.54 -8.86 -0.96
CA SER A 363 -17.21 -9.97 -1.84
C SER A 363 -16.79 -9.43 -3.19
N PHE A 364 -15.96 -10.17 -3.91
CA PHE A 364 -15.74 -9.90 -5.32
C PHE A 364 -16.86 -10.56 -6.10
N ALA A 365 -17.72 -9.77 -6.77
CA ALA A 365 -18.74 -10.29 -7.64
C ALA A 365 -18.11 -11.10 -8.77
N ALA A 366 -18.71 -12.23 -9.12
CA ALA A 366 -18.32 -13.00 -10.28
C ALA A 366 -18.54 -12.13 -11.54
N GLY A 367 -17.45 -11.67 -12.17
CA GLY A 367 -17.52 -10.88 -13.41
C GLY A 367 -17.15 -9.39 -13.30
N MET A 368 -16.59 -8.91 -12.19
CA MET A 368 -15.94 -7.61 -12.13
C MET A 368 -14.47 -7.69 -12.51
#